data_761d372e242c286f8ebe8b0877cc10b8
#
_entry.id   761d372e242c286f8ebe8b0877cc10b8
#
_cell.length_a   1.000
_cell.length_b   1.000
_cell.length_c   1.000
_cell.angle_alpha   90.00
_cell.angle_beta   90.00
_cell.angle_gamma   90.00
#
_symmetry.space_group_name_H-M   'P 1'
#
loop_
_entity.id
_entity.type
_entity.pdbx_description
1 polymer ?
#
loop_
_entity_poly.entity_id
_entity_poly.type
_entity_poly.pdbx_seq_one_letter_code
_entity_poly.pdbx_strand_id
1 'polypeptide(L)'
;MEELKKKIEKLLLKVQRPSRYIGGEVGSVVKDKDKVDVRFAFCFPDTYEVGMSHLGMKILYGLKNARENWWCERVFMPEEDYNKLMRENDIPLYALESLDPIKDFDFIGFTLMYELSYNNVLEMLDLAGVPVLAKDRTELTPLVIAGGPCACNPEPMADFFDLFILGEGEEVNVELLELYERMKPLKPTKQEFLREAAKLEGVYVPSFYDVDYNEDGTVKSITPNVPEAPARVKKRVIKILIRYITLRALLCRSLR
;
A
#
# COMPACT_ATOMS: atom_id res chain seq x y z
N MET A 1 -14.77 1.73 -17.65
CA MET A 1 -14.02 0.50 -17.30
C MET A 1 -13.73 -0.40 -18.51
N GLU A 2 -14.71 -0.86 -19.27
CA GLU A 2 -14.47 -1.70 -20.45
C GLU A 2 -13.60 -1.01 -21.52
N GLU A 3 -13.70 0.30 -21.65
CA GLU A 3 -12.85 1.10 -22.54
C GLU A 3 -11.38 1.12 -22.08
N LEU A 4 -11.13 1.26 -20.77
CA LEU A 4 -9.77 1.21 -20.20
C LEU A 4 -9.14 -0.17 -20.43
N LYS A 5 -9.87 -1.25 -20.16
CA LYS A 5 -9.41 -2.64 -20.42
C LYS A 5 -9.01 -2.83 -21.89
N LYS A 6 -9.85 -2.39 -22.82
CA LYS A 6 -9.54 -2.45 -24.25
C LYS A 6 -8.32 -1.62 -24.65
N LYS A 7 -8.09 -0.46 -24.01
CA LYS A 7 -6.87 0.33 -24.22
C LYS A 7 -5.64 -0.42 -23.71
N ILE A 8 -5.71 -0.96 -22.49
CA ILE A 8 -4.63 -1.76 -21.89
C ILE A 8 -4.27 -2.92 -22.82
N GLU A 9 -5.22 -3.75 -23.22
CA GLU A 9 -5.01 -4.92 -24.11
C GLU A 9 -4.28 -4.55 -25.40
N LYS A 10 -4.64 -3.42 -26.04
CA LYS A 10 -3.98 -2.94 -27.26
C LYS A 10 -2.51 -2.53 -27.01
N LEU A 11 -2.23 -1.91 -25.87
CA LEU A 11 -0.87 -1.46 -25.55
C LEU A 11 0.04 -2.61 -25.15
N LEU A 12 -0.50 -3.64 -24.53
CA LEU A 12 0.27 -4.83 -24.12
C LEU A 12 0.94 -5.55 -25.32
N LEU A 13 0.40 -5.40 -26.52
CA LEU A 13 1.04 -5.92 -27.74
C LEU A 13 2.33 -5.18 -28.13
N LYS A 14 2.60 -4.02 -27.51
CA LYS A 14 3.76 -3.16 -27.81
C LYS A 14 4.87 -3.24 -26.78
N VAL A 15 4.68 -3.99 -25.69
CA VAL A 15 5.65 -4.13 -24.59
C VAL A 15 6.41 -5.46 -24.68
N GLN A 16 7.61 -5.49 -24.09
CA GLN A 16 8.46 -6.69 -24.15
C GLN A 16 7.85 -7.89 -23.43
N ARG A 17 7.15 -7.69 -22.31
CA ARG A 17 6.60 -8.77 -21.46
C ARG A 17 5.15 -8.46 -21.02
N PRO A 18 4.17 -8.66 -21.89
CA PRO A 18 2.76 -8.39 -21.59
C PRO A 18 2.24 -9.10 -20.34
N SER A 19 2.76 -10.32 -20.06
CA SER A 19 2.34 -11.13 -18.91
C SER A 19 2.53 -10.48 -17.54
N ARG A 20 3.36 -9.45 -17.43
CA ARG A 20 3.55 -8.67 -16.20
C ARG A 20 2.33 -7.85 -15.79
N TYR A 21 1.42 -7.57 -16.75
CA TYR A 21 0.41 -6.51 -16.64
C TYR A 21 -1.03 -7.00 -16.83
N ILE A 22 -1.23 -8.31 -16.99
CA ILE A 22 -2.55 -8.90 -17.29
C ILE A 22 -3.22 -9.58 -16.09
N GLY A 23 -2.49 -9.85 -15.01
CA GLY A 23 -3.01 -10.64 -13.89
C GLY A 23 -3.32 -12.10 -14.26
N GLY A 24 -4.23 -12.72 -13.51
CA GLY A 24 -4.69 -14.08 -13.79
C GLY A 24 -3.76 -15.19 -13.33
N GLU A 25 -2.78 -14.89 -12.46
CA GLU A 25 -1.86 -15.87 -11.91
C GLU A 25 -2.58 -16.89 -11.03
N VAL A 26 -2.01 -18.09 -10.95
CA VAL A 26 -2.52 -19.14 -10.07
C VAL A 26 -2.54 -18.64 -8.61
N GLY A 27 -3.73 -18.66 -8.02
CA GLY A 27 -3.93 -18.18 -6.65
C GLY A 27 -4.30 -16.71 -6.54
N SER A 28 -4.48 -15.99 -7.66
CA SER A 28 -5.10 -14.65 -7.66
C SER A 28 -6.52 -14.74 -7.09
N VAL A 29 -6.87 -13.75 -6.27
CA VAL A 29 -8.21 -13.63 -5.67
C VAL A 29 -8.95 -12.51 -6.39
N VAL A 30 -10.00 -12.87 -7.10
CA VAL A 30 -10.90 -11.91 -7.77
C VAL A 30 -12.22 -11.90 -7.04
N LYS A 31 -12.66 -10.71 -6.64
CA LYS A 31 -13.92 -10.47 -5.95
C LYS A 31 -14.81 -9.51 -6.74
N ASP A 32 -16.07 -9.48 -6.38
CA ASP A 32 -17.01 -8.49 -6.87
C ASP A 32 -16.83 -7.20 -6.05
N LYS A 33 -16.40 -6.11 -6.70
CA LYS A 33 -16.12 -4.84 -6.02
C LYS A 33 -17.36 -4.22 -5.37
N ASP A 34 -18.53 -4.54 -5.85
CA ASP A 34 -19.80 -4.03 -5.30
C ASP A 34 -20.21 -4.80 -4.01
N LYS A 35 -19.48 -5.87 -3.67
CA LYS A 35 -19.72 -6.71 -2.48
C LYS A 35 -18.61 -6.62 -1.42
N VAL A 36 -17.63 -5.76 -1.63
CA VAL A 36 -16.54 -5.58 -0.68
C VAL A 36 -16.61 -4.20 -0.03
N ASP A 37 -16.30 -4.16 1.27
CA ASP A 37 -16.32 -2.91 2.06
C ASP A 37 -14.99 -2.17 1.97
N VAL A 38 -13.88 -2.90 1.78
CA VAL A 38 -12.52 -2.35 1.74
C VAL A 38 -11.76 -2.86 0.54
N ARG A 39 -11.22 -1.93 -0.26
CA ARG A 39 -10.30 -2.21 -1.36
C ARG A 39 -8.89 -1.74 -1.02
N PHE A 40 -7.93 -2.61 -1.15
CA PHE A 40 -6.53 -2.37 -0.82
C PHE A 40 -5.62 -2.63 -2.03
N ALA A 41 -5.02 -1.59 -2.58
CA ALA A 41 -3.98 -1.70 -3.60
C ALA A 41 -2.64 -1.97 -2.91
N PHE A 42 -2.13 -3.19 -3.03
CA PHE A 42 -0.86 -3.59 -2.44
C PHE A 42 0.28 -3.37 -3.44
N CYS A 43 1.00 -2.28 -3.25
CA CYS A 43 2.02 -1.80 -4.15
C CYS A 43 3.41 -2.32 -3.74
N PHE A 44 4.10 -2.90 -4.70
CA PHE A 44 5.51 -3.23 -4.59
C PHE A 44 6.28 -2.30 -5.55
N PRO A 45 7.14 -1.39 -5.04
CA PRO A 45 7.78 -0.38 -5.87
C PRO A 45 9.02 -0.91 -6.62
N ASP A 46 8.84 -2.02 -7.30
CA ASP A 46 9.80 -2.70 -8.16
C ASP A 46 9.03 -3.51 -9.21
N THR A 47 9.76 -4.16 -10.11
CA THR A 47 9.19 -4.94 -11.20
C THR A 47 8.36 -6.13 -10.72
N TYR A 48 7.49 -6.60 -11.60
CA TYR A 48 6.60 -7.74 -11.35
C TYR A 48 7.35 -8.98 -10.82
N GLU A 49 8.48 -9.35 -11.42
CA GLU A 49 9.23 -10.56 -11.04
C GLU A 49 9.81 -10.45 -9.62
N VAL A 50 10.29 -9.29 -9.24
CA VAL A 50 10.82 -9.03 -7.89
C VAL A 50 9.68 -9.09 -6.87
N GLY A 51 8.59 -8.37 -7.12
CA GLY A 51 7.46 -8.33 -6.21
C GLY A 51 6.74 -9.68 -6.08
N MET A 52 6.55 -10.41 -7.19
CA MET A 52 5.93 -11.74 -7.16
C MET A 52 6.79 -12.81 -6.47
N SER A 53 8.09 -12.60 -6.35
CA SER A 53 8.96 -13.50 -5.58
C SER A 53 8.91 -13.21 -4.07
N HIS A 54 8.38 -12.04 -3.65
CA HIS A 54 8.43 -11.59 -2.26
C HIS A 54 7.40 -12.31 -1.37
N LEU A 55 7.90 -13.09 -0.39
CA LEU A 55 7.06 -13.91 0.48
C LEU A 55 6.13 -13.07 1.37
N GLY A 56 6.62 -11.97 1.95
CA GLY A 56 5.83 -11.09 2.82
C GLY A 56 4.61 -10.51 2.08
N MET A 57 4.76 -10.16 0.80
CA MET A 57 3.63 -9.72 -0.02
C MET A 57 2.58 -10.82 -0.15
N LYS A 58 2.98 -12.06 -0.41
CA LYS A 58 2.06 -13.20 -0.52
C LYS A 58 1.31 -13.48 0.78
N ILE A 59 1.99 -13.38 1.93
CA ILE A 59 1.39 -13.57 3.26
C ILE A 59 0.33 -12.48 3.51
N LEU A 60 0.68 -11.21 3.39
CA LEU A 60 -0.23 -10.10 3.64
C LEU A 60 -1.38 -10.02 2.63
N TYR A 61 -1.14 -10.37 1.37
CA TYR A 61 -2.17 -10.53 0.35
C TYR A 61 -3.18 -11.61 0.76
N GLY A 62 -2.69 -12.77 1.18
CA GLY A 62 -3.53 -13.88 1.62
C GLY A 62 -4.34 -13.53 2.88
N LEU A 63 -3.73 -12.86 3.86
CA LEU A 63 -4.41 -12.44 5.09
C LEU A 63 -5.58 -11.48 4.82
N LYS A 64 -5.33 -10.45 4.00
CA LYS A 64 -6.38 -9.49 3.64
C LYS A 64 -7.51 -10.16 2.86
N ASN A 65 -7.17 -11.01 1.89
CA ASN A 65 -8.15 -11.70 1.06
C ASN A 65 -8.89 -12.85 1.75
N ALA A 66 -8.44 -13.29 2.94
CA ALA A 66 -9.16 -14.27 3.74
C ALA A 66 -10.49 -13.72 4.30
N ARG A 67 -10.65 -12.39 4.39
CA ARG A 67 -11.92 -11.74 4.71
C ARG A 67 -12.78 -11.62 3.45
N GLU A 68 -14.06 -12.02 3.51
CA GLU A 68 -14.95 -12.01 2.34
C GLU A 68 -15.20 -10.59 1.82
N ASN A 69 -15.33 -9.64 2.71
CA ASN A 69 -15.65 -8.24 2.46
C ASN A 69 -14.43 -7.32 2.23
N TRP A 70 -13.22 -7.85 2.20
CA TRP A 70 -12.02 -7.10 1.83
C TRP A 70 -11.42 -7.64 0.54
N TRP A 71 -10.94 -6.76 -0.31
CA TRP A 71 -10.24 -7.14 -1.54
C TRP A 71 -8.89 -6.45 -1.63
N CYS A 72 -7.84 -7.23 -1.49
CA CYS A 72 -6.46 -6.81 -1.69
C CYS A 72 -6.01 -7.20 -3.10
N GLU A 73 -5.54 -6.24 -3.85
CA GLU A 73 -5.10 -6.40 -5.23
C GLU A 73 -3.64 -5.97 -5.38
N ARG A 74 -2.89 -6.62 -6.27
CA ARG A 74 -1.45 -6.40 -6.42
C ARG A 74 -1.15 -5.34 -7.47
N VAL A 75 -0.13 -4.54 -7.16
CA VAL A 75 0.36 -3.48 -8.05
C VAL A 75 1.88 -3.51 -8.07
N PHE A 76 2.49 -3.43 -9.24
CA PHE A 76 3.93 -3.40 -9.42
C PHE A 76 4.33 -2.16 -10.23
N MET A 77 5.60 -1.73 -10.06
CA MET A 77 6.16 -0.69 -10.91
C MET A 77 6.23 -1.18 -12.35
N PRO A 78 5.59 -0.49 -13.30
CA PRO A 78 5.74 -0.84 -14.72
C PRO A 78 7.16 -0.54 -15.19
N GLU A 79 7.67 -1.39 -16.09
CA GLU A 79 8.92 -1.15 -16.80
C GLU A 79 8.83 0.10 -17.69
N GLU A 80 9.97 0.66 -18.04
CA GLU A 80 10.08 1.92 -18.79
C GLU A 80 9.27 1.92 -20.09
N ASP A 81 9.27 0.80 -20.83
CA ASP A 81 8.53 0.66 -22.08
C ASP A 81 7.01 0.80 -21.88
N TYR A 82 6.46 0.18 -20.81
CA TYR A 82 5.04 0.28 -20.52
C TYR A 82 4.67 1.59 -19.83
N ASN A 83 5.49 2.07 -18.89
CA ASN A 83 5.30 3.36 -18.24
C ASN A 83 5.14 4.49 -19.25
N LYS A 84 6.05 4.55 -20.25
CA LYS A 84 5.97 5.52 -21.34
C LYS A 84 4.65 5.41 -22.11
N LEU A 85 4.24 4.20 -22.48
CA LEU A 85 2.98 3.98 -23.19
C LEU A 85 1.76 4.36 -22.35
N MET A 86 1.78 4.09 -21.04
CA MET A 86 0.71 4.50 -20.13
C MET A 86 0.56 6.02 -20.11
N ARG A 87 1.66 6.76 -19.97
CA ARG A 87 1.65 8.23 -19.98
C ARG A 87 1.17 8.81 -21.33
N GLU A 88 1.66 8.28 -22.43
CA GLU A 88 1.27 8.73 -23.79
C GLU A 88 -0.22 8.47 -24.12
N ASN A 89 -0.87 7.55 -23.42
CA ASN A 89 -2.26 7.14 -23.67
C ASN A 89 -3.21 7.43 -22.50
N ASP A 90 -2.79 8.21 -21.52
CA ASP A 90 -3.58 8.57 -20.33
C ASP A 90 -4.14 7.33 -19.58
N ILE A 91 -3.31 6.29 -19.44
CA ILE A 91 -3.64 5.11 -18.65
C ILE A 91 -3.05 5.29 -17.25
N PRO A 92 -3.89 5.39 -16.21
CA PRO A 92 -3.40 5.47 -14.84
C PRO A 92 -2.86 4.12 -14.37
N LEU A 93 -2.02 4.13 -13.33
CA LEU A 93 -1.58 2.90 -12.68
C LEU A 93 -2.79 2.14 -12.12
N TYR A 94 -2.83 0.85 -12.35
CA TYR A 94 -3.96 -0.03 -12.03
C TYR A 94 -3.54 -1.30 -11.30
N ALA A 95 -4.48 -1.93 -10.64
CA ALA A 95 -4.30 -3.20 -9.97
C ALA A 95 -4.46 -4.39 -10.93
N LEU A 96 -3.67 -5.47 -10.72
CA LEU A 96 -3.62 -6.60 -11.65
C LEU A 96 -4.91 -7.43 -11.68
N GLU A 97 -5.63 -7.53 -10.56
CA GLU A 97 -6.80 -8.40 -10.48
C GLU A 97 -8.03 -7.80 -11.17
N SER A 98 -8.29 -6.52 -10.94
CA SER A 98 -9.47 -5.83 -11.49
C SER A 98 -9.21 -5.04 -12.76
N LEU A 99 -7.96 -4.61 -12.96
CA LEU A 99 -7.53 -3.58 -13.91
C LEU A 99 -8.18 -2.21 -13.62
N ASP A 100 -8.63 -1.99 -12.39
CA ASP A 100 -9.15 -0.70 -11.95
C ASP A 100 -8.00 0.24 -11.51
N PRO A 101 -8.12 1.56 -11.75
CA PRO A 101 -7.14 2.55 -11.28
C PRO A 101 -6.97 2.52 -9.77
N ILE A 102 -5.75 2.54 -9.27
CA ILE A 102 -5.50 2.42 -7.82
C ILE A 102 -5.96 3.66 -7.04
N LYS A 103 -6.14 4.80 -7.68
CA LYS A 103 -6.70 6.00 -7.05
C LYS A 103 -8.15 5.81 -6.56
N ASP A 104 -8.85 4.80 -7.07
CA ASP A 104 -10.24 4.50 -6.72
C ASP A 104 -10.35 3.49 -5.56
N PHE A 105 -9.21 3.16 -4.92
CA PHE A 105 -9.15 2.25 -3.78
C PHE A 105 -9.23 3.01 -2.45
N ASP A 106 -9.57 2.30 -1.38
CA ASP A 106 -9.57 2.86 -0.03
C ASP A 106 -8.13 3.05 0.49
N PHE A 107 -7.25 2.10 0.19
CA PHE A 107 -5.83 2.11 0.58
C PHE A 107 -4.91 1.86 -0.60
N ILE A 108 -3.80 2.61 -0.61
CA ILE A 108 -2.62 2.34 -1.44
C ILE A 108 -1.47 2.05 -0.47
N GLY A 109 -1.13 0.77 -0.30
CA GLY A 109 -0.13 0.34 0.65
C GLY A 109 1.16 -0.11 -0.02
N PHE A 110 2.27 0.54 0.32
CA PHE A 110 3.60 0.21 -0.20
C PHE A 110 4.40 -0.64 0.77
N THR A 111 5.18 -1.59 0.24
CA THR A 111 6.21 -2.28 1.02
C THR A 111 7.59 -1.71 0.65
N LEU A 112 8.24 -1.05 1.62
CA LEU A 112 9.54 -0.41 1.44
C LEU A 112 10.64 -1.38 1.85
N MET A 113 11.26 -2.04 0.86
CA MET A 113 12.27 -3.07 1.09
C MET A 113 13.69 -2.51 1.14
N TYR A 114 13.97 -1.46 0.38
CA TYR A 114 15.26 -0.78 0.31
C TYR A 114 15.07 0.65 -0.24
N GLU A 115 15.97 1.54 0.11
CA GLU A 115 15.83 2.99 -0.10
C GLU A 115 15.92 3.39 -1.59
N LEU A 116 16.61 2.61 -2.42
CA LEU A 116 16.69 2.88 -3.87
C LEU A 116 15.33 2.81 -4.58
N SER A 117 14.33 2.16 -3.95
CA SER A 117 12.97 2.10 -4.48
C SER A 117 12.11 3.33 -4.17
N TYR A 118 12.58 4.30 -3.40
CA TYR A 118 11.78 5.48 -3.02
C TYR A 118 11.32 6.29 -4.22
N ASN A 119 12.17 6.47 -5.23
CA ASN A 119 11.79 7.16 -6.46
C ASN A 119 10.64 6.43 -7.18
N ASN A 120 10.64 5.09 -7.16
CA ASN A 120 9.57 4.30 -7.76
C ASN A 120 8.22 4.50 -7.05
N VAL A 121 8.23 4.72 -5.72
CA VAL A 121 7.01 5.07 -4.98
C VAL A 121 6.40 6.36 -5.52
N LEU A 122 7.23 7.40 -5.67
CA LEU A 122 6.78 8.70 -6.17
C LEU A 122 6.27 8.59 -7.61
N GLU A 123 6.98 7.84 -8.45
CA GLU A 123 6.60 7.56 -9.83
C GLU A 123 5.25 6.80 -9.91
N MET A 124 5.03 5.80 -9.03
CA MET A 124 3.78 5.06 -8.98
C MET A 124 2.60 5.93 -8.54
N LEU A 125 2.79 6.83 -7.58
CA LEU A 125 1.76 7.79 -7.16
C LEU A 125 1.42 8.78 -8.28
N ASP A 126 2.44 9.32 -8.95
CA ASP A 126 2.27 10.22 -10.08
C ASP A 126 1.53 9.54 -11.25
N LEU A 127 1.96 8.33 -11.61
CA LEU A 127 1.32 7.53 -12.66
C LEU A 127 -0.13 7.14 -12.31
N ALA A 128 -0.42 6.99 -11.02
CA ALA A 128 -1.78 6.74 -10.54
C ALA A 128 -2.67 7.99 -10.57
N GLY A 129 -2.09 9.19 -10.74
CA GLY A 129 -2.80 10.45 -10.61
C GLY A 129 -3.22 10.76 -9.16
N VAL A 130 -2.46 10.25 -8.19
CA VAL A 130 -2.64 10.51 -6.75
C VAL A 130 -1.65 11.60 -6.34
N PRO A 131 -2.09 12.66 -5.63
CA PRO A 131 -1.18 13.69 -5.17
C PRO A 131 -0.02 13.09 -4.38
N VAL A 132 1.22 13.38 -4.80
CA VAL A 132 2.43 12.75 -4.24
C VAL A 132 2.61 13.14 -2.77
N LEU A 133 2.42 14.42 -2.43
CA LEU A 133 2.55 14.88 -1.05
C LEU A 133 1.29 14.56 -0.23
N ALA A 134 1.49 14.02 0.97
CA ALA A 134 0.40 13.66 1.89
C ALA A 134 -0.49 14.85 2.26
N LYS A 135 0.10 16.05 2.38
CA LYS A 135 -0.63 17.29 2.70
C LYS A 135 -1.64 17.70 1.62
N ASP A 136 -1.41 17.30 0.37
CA ASP A 136 -2.27 17.64 -0.76
C ASP A 136 -3.44 16.65 -0.93
N ARG A 137 -3.43 15.53 -0.19
CA ARG A 137 -4.51 14.56 -0.10
C ARG A 137 -5.40 14.88 1.09
N THR A 138 -6.44 15.67 0.88
CA THR A 138 -7.35 16.15 1.95
C THR A 138 -8.47 15.18 2.27
N GLU A 139 -8.89 14.40 1.28
CA GLU A 139 -9.94 13.40 1.44
C GLU A 139 -9.46 12.18 2.22
N LEU A 140 -10.40 11.43 2.82
CA LEU A 140 -10.09 10.21 3.55
C LEU A 140 -9.41 9.16 2.66
N THR A 141 -9.86 9.02 1.42
CA THR A 141 -9.35 8.02 0.48
C THR A 141 -8.82 8.64 -0.81
N PRO A 142 -7.83 8.01 -1.45
CA PRO A 142 -7.07 6.86 -0.95
C PRO A 142 -6.13 7.26 0.19
N LEU A 143 -6.03 6.39 1.20
CA LEU A 143 -4.99 6.48 2.23
C LEU A 143 -3.70 5.85 1.69
N VAL A 144 -2.62 6.61 1.64
CA VAL A 144 -1.31 6.14 1.19
C VAL A 144 -0.49 5.74 2.40
N ILE A 145 -0.21 4.44 2.53
CA ILE A 145 0.45 3.87 3.69
C ILE A 145 1.70 3.09 3.31
N ALA A 146 2.66 2.97 4.22
CA ALA A 146 3.86 2.19 4.00
C ALA A 146 4.18 1.25 5.16
N GLY A 147 4.84 0.15 4.81
CA GLY A 147 5.42 -0.80 5.76
C GLY A 147 6.70 -1.40 5.17
N GLY A 148 7.25 -2.41 5.83
CA GLY A 148 8.48 -3.07 5.40
C GLY A 148 9.72 -2.61 6.16
N PRO A 149 10.91 -3.18 5.88
CA PRO A 149 12.14 -2.91 6.64
C PRO A 149 12.53 -1.43 6.71
N CYS A 150 12.41 -0.71 5.58
CA CYS A 150 12.80 0.71 5.53
C CYS A 150 11.80 1.63 6.24
N ALA A 151 10.57 1.17 6.53
CA ALA A 151 9.63 1.93 7.33
C ALA A 151 10.12 2.18 8.77
N CYS A 152 11.13 1.42 9.24
CA CYS A 152 11.78 1.68 10.54
C CYS A 152 12.53 3.02 10.60
N ASN A 153 12.87 3.60 9.44
CA ASN A 153 13.36 4.97 9.30
C ASN A 153 12.40 5.73 8.34
N PRO A 154 11.23 6.18 8.82
CA PRO A 154 10.18 6.73 7.97
C PRO A 154 10.46 8.16 7.50
N GLU A 155 11.29 8.91 8.20
CA GLU A 155 11.47 10.36 8.00
C GLU A 155 11.86 10.79 6.59
N PRO A 156 12.73 10.06 5.83
CA PRO A 156 13.01 10.42 4.44
C PRO A 156 11.79 10.39 3.51
N MET A 157 10.73 9.69 3.92
CA MET A 157 9.50 9.52 3.15
C MET A 157 8.26 10.09 3.87
N ALA A 158 8.45 10.79 5.00
CA ALA A 158 7.36 11.27 5.85
C ALA A 158 6.35 12.17 5.12
N ASP A 159 6.83 13.02 4.23
CA ASP A 159 5.98 13.95 3.47
C ASP A 159 5.07 13.26 2.44
N PHE A 160 5.34 12.00 2.10
CA PHE A 160 4.65 11.28 1.03
C PHE A 160 3.61 10.29 1.53
N PHE A 161 3.64 9.92 2.82
CA PHE A 161 2.76 8.91 3.38
C PHE A 161 1.84 9.47 4.47
N ASP A 162 0.62 8.98 4.50
CA ASP A 162 -0.35 9.34 5.54
C ASP A 162 -0.04 8.65 6.86
N LEU A 163 0.44 7.41 6.80
CA LEU A 163 0.95 6.67 7.95
C LEU A 163 1.93 5.56 7.55
N PHE A 164 2.75 5.14 8.53
CA PHE A 164 3.64 3.99 8.42
C PHE A 164 3.26 2.90 9.41
N ILE A 165 3.47 1.66 9.00
CA ILE A 165 3.38 0.47 9.85
C ILE A 165 4.80 0.04 10.18
N LEU A 166 5.18 0.12 11.45
CA LEU A 166 6.50 -0.21 11.98
C LEU A 166 6.49 -1.62 12.57
N GLY A 167 7.31 -2.51 12.04
CA GLY A 167 7.45 -3.89 12.49
C GLY A 167 6.65 -4.89 11.66
N GLU A 168 6.15 -5.94 12.29
CA GLU A 168 5.45 -7.06 11.64
C GLU A 168 4.03 -6.67 11.28
N GLY A 169 3.67 -6.86 10.00
CA GLY A 169 2.45 -6.32 9.41
C GLY A 169 1.19 -7.17 9.57
N GLU A 170 1.32 -8.44 9.97
CA GLU A 170 0.24 -9.42 9.90
C GLU A 170 -0.96 -9.09 10.78
N GLU A 171 -0.71 -8.59 12.01
CA GLU A 171 -1.79 -8.19 12.91
C GLU A 171 -2.24 -6.75 12.67
N VAL A 172 -1.29 -5.82 12.61
CA VAL A 172 -1.60 -4.38 12.55
C VAL A 172 -2.31 -3.99 11.25
N ASN A 173 -2.02 -4.67 10.11
CA ASN A 173 -2.80 -4.45 8.89
C ASN A 173 -4.26 -4.85 9.09
N VAL A 174 -4.53 -5.96 9.75
CA VAL A 174 -5.90 -6.40 10.02
C VAL A 174 -6.61 -5.40 10.95
N GLU A 175 -5.95 -5.00 12.04
CA GLU A 175 -6.49 -4.01 12.99
C GLU A 175 -6.80 -2.66 12.32
N LEU A 176 -5.92 -2.20 11.42
CA LEU A 176 -6.11 -0.96 10.66
C LEU A 176 -7.31 -1.05 9.70
N LEU A 177 -7.44 -2.16 8.98
CA LEU A 177 -8.57 -2.35 8.05
C LEU A 177 -9.90 -2.54 8.80
N GLU A 178 -9.90 -3.25 9.95
CA GLU A 178 -11.08 -3.35 10.83
C GLU A 178 -11.47 -1.99 11.42
N LEU A 179 -10.50 -1.15 11.77
CA LEU A 179 -10.74 0.23 12.20
C LEU A 179 -11.40 1.03 11.08
N TYR A 180 -10.85 0.96 9.87
CA TYR A 180 -11.40 1.65 8.72
C TYR A 180 -12.83 1.21 8.39
N GLU A 181 -13.08 -0.10 8.36
CA GLU A 181 -14.39 -0.68 8.12
C GLU A 181 -15.45 -0.17 9.13
N ARG A 182 -15.08 -0.08 10.42
CA ARG A 182 -15.98 0.47 11.45
C ARG A 182 -16.25 1.95 11.29
N MET A 183 -15.24 2.71 10.87
CA MET A 183 -15.36 4.17 10.76
C MET A 183 -15.96 4.64 9.44
N LYS A 184 -15.77 3.91 8.33
CA LYS A 184 -16.25 4.28 6.98
C LYS A 184 -17.73 4.67 6.94
N PRO A 185 -18.68 3.93 7.58
CA PRO A 185 -20.09 4.32 7.59
C PRO A 185 -20.37 5.64 8.32
N LEU A 186 -19.49 6.05 9.25
CA LEU A 186 -19.60 7.29 9.99
C LEU A 186 -19.08 8.50 9.20
N LYS A 187 -18.48 8.28 8.04
CA LYS A 187 -17.89 9.30 7.14
C LYS A 187 -16.90 10.22 7.88
N PRO A 188 -15.90 9.68 8.56
CA PRO A 188 -14.93 10.48 9.28
C PRO A 188 -14.11 11.34 8.31
N THR A 189 -13.60 12.45 8.81
CA THR A 189 -12.51 13.15 8.14
C THR A 189 -11.24 12.30 8.18
N LYS A 190 -10.31 12.58 7.29
CA LYS A 190 -8.99 11.93 7.30
C LYS A 190 -8.27 12.09 8.64
N GLN A 191 -8.33 13.28 9.23
CA GLN A 191 -7.71 13.57 10.52
C GLN A 191 -8.33 12.75 11.66
N GLU A 192 -9.65 12.60 11.70
CA GLU A 192 -10.33 11.76 12.69
C GLU A 192 -9.92 10.30 12.56
N PHE A 193 -9.83 9.78 11.34
CA PHE A 193 -9.35 8.43 11.10
C PHE A 193 -7.89 8.25 11.56
N LEU A 194 -6.99 9.16 11.16
CA LEU A 194 -5.58 9.09 11.52
C LEU A 194 -5.34 9.17 13.04
N ARG A 195 -6.15 9.95 13.78
CA ARG A 195 -6.11 9.99 15.25
C ARG A 195 -6.44 8.63 15.88
N GLU A 196 -7.44 7.94 15.37
CA GLU A 196 -7.76 6.59 15.86
C GLU A 196 -6.70 5.58 15.44
N ALA A 197 -6.17 5.67 14.20
CA ALA A 197 -5.11 4.82 13.72
C ALA A 197 -3.81 4.97 14.53
N ALA A 198 -3.47 6.19 14.96
CA ALA A 198 -2.26 6.46 15.76
C ALA A 198 -2.26 5.75 17.13
N LYS A 199 -3.41 5.30 17.62
CA LYS A 199 -3.53 4.52 18.88
C LYS A 199 -3.13 3.04 18.69
N LEU A 200 -3.04 2.54 17.45
CA LEU A 200 -2.63 1.18 17.17
C LEU A 200 -1.12 1.02 17.35
N GLU A 201 -0.70 -0.04 18.05
CA GLU A 201 0.73 -0.32 18.23
C GLU A 201 1.41 -0.60 16.88
N GLY A 202 2.47 0.12 16.58
CA GLY A 202 3.20 0.02 15.32
C GLY A 202 2.77 1.04 14.27
N VAL A 203 1.75 1.84 14.50
CA VAL A 203 1.33 2.89 13.57
C VAL A 203 2.02 4.21 13.90
N TYR A 204 2.68 4.79 12.90
CA TYR A 204 3.29 6.11 12.95
C TYR A 204 2.63 7.02 11.92
N VAL A 205 2.10 8.16 12.37
CA VAL A 205 1.46 9.19 11.53
C VAL A 205 2.38 10.41 11.52
N PRO A 206 3.16 10.65 10.45
CA PRO A 206 4.18 11.72 10.42
C PRO A 206 3.61 13.11 10.73
N SER A 207 2.44 13.43 10.21
CA SER A 207 1.80 14.74 10.42
C SER A 207 1.42 15.04 11.88
N PHE A 208 1.54 14.06 12.79
CA PHE A 208 1.26 14.22 14.22
C PHE A 208 2.51 14.46 15.06
N TYR A 209 3.64 14.74 14.39
CA TYR A 209 4.90 15.04 15.06
C TYR A 209 5.54 16.29 14.47
N ASP A 210 6.05 17.13 15.36
CA ASP A 210 6.87 18.29 15.01
C ASP A 210 8.33 17.92 15.17
N VAL A 211 9.14 18.26 14.17
CA VAL A 211 10.59 18.02 14.16
C VAL A 211 11.31 19.35 14.34
N ASP A 212 12.05 19.47 15.45
CA ASP A 212 12.93 20.61 15.71
C ASP A 212 14.35 20.27 15.25
N TYR A 213 15.04 21.28 14.73
CA TYR A 213 16.42 21.15 14.28
C TYR A 213 17.37 22.03 15.10
N ASN A 214 18.60 21.58 15.23
CA ASN A 214 19.70 22.37 15.71
C ASN A 214 20.21 23.35 14.64
N GLU A 215 21.06 24.32 15.03
CA GLU A 215 21.64 25.30 14.09
C GLU A 215 22.50 24.66 12.99
N ASP A 216 23.03 23.47 13.24
CA ASP A 216 23.80 22.68 12.26
C ASP A 216 22.98 21.81 11.35
N GLY A 217 21.61 21.86 11.46
CA GLY A 217 20.68 21.07 10.65
C GLY A 217 20.45 19.64 11.16
N THR A 218 21.05 19.23 12.29
CA THR A 218 20.75 17.94 12.90
C THR A 218 19.41 17.97 13.63
N VAL A 219 18.71 16.84 13.70
CA VAL A 219 17.43 16.72 14.44
C VAL A 219 17.70 16.93 15.92
N LYS A 220 17.01 17.89 16.52
CA LYS A 220 17.05 18.19 17.95
C LYS A 220 16.03 17.38 18.72
N SER A 221 14.79 17.36 18.25
CA SER A 221 13.71 16.62 18.87
C SER A 221 12.61 16.28 17.87
N ILE A 222 11.90 15.19 18.16
CA ILE A 222 10.65 14.83 17.48
C ILE A 222 9.58 14.72 18.57
N THR A 223 8.57 15.57 18.53
CA THR A 223 7.56 15.66 19.59
C THR A 223 6.13 15.51 19.00
N PRO A 224 5.25 14.73 19.67
CA PRO A 224 3.87 14.64 19.21
C PRO A 224 3.15 15.99 19.38
N ASN A 225 2.38 16.38 18.36
CA ASN A 225 1.57 17.60 18.35
C ASN A 225 0.07 17.34 18.57
N VAL A 226 -0.33 16.08 18.74
CA VAL A 226 -1.69 15.65 19.06
C VAL A 226 -1.68 14.66 20.22
N PRO A 227 -2.75 14.64 21.09
CA PRO A 227 -2.78 13.78 22.27
C PRO A 227 -2.79 12.26 21.95
N GLU A 228 -3.31 11.88 20.80
CA GLU A 228 -3.42 10.48 20.37
C GLU A 228 -2.09 9.90 19.91
N ALA A 229 -1.14 10.75 19.50
CA ALA A 229 0.18 10.30 19.08
C ALA A 229 1.06 9.99 20.28
N PRO A 230 1.65 8.78 20.36
CA PRO A 230 2.52 8.41 21.48
C PRO A 230 3.86 9.15 21.36
N ALA A 231 4.46 9.53 22.50
CA ALA A 231 5.82 10.12 22.51
C ALA A 231 6.88 9.20 21.90
N ARG A 232 6.62 7.90 21.83
CA ARG A 232 7.46 6.89 21.19
C ARG A 232 6.60 5.79 20.59
N VAL A 233 6.67 5.63 19.29
CA VAL A 233 6.02 4.52 18.59
C VAL A 233 6.80 3.24 18.82
N LYS A 234 6.13 2.20 19.34
CA LYS A 234 6.71 0.86 19.49
C LYS A 234 6.45 0.07 18.22
N LYS A 235 7.48 -0.56 17.67
CA LYS A 235 7.29 -1.47 16.56
C LYS A 235 6.41 -2.65 16.95
N ARG A 236 5.53 -3.07 16.06
CA ARG A 236 4.72 -4.29 16.25
C ARG A 236 5.61 -5.53 16.19
N VAL A 237 5.40 -6.44 17.16
CA VAL A 237 6.07 -7.74 17.22
C VAL A 237 5.03 -8.83 17.45
N ILE A 238 4.99 -9.82 16.56
CA ILE A 238 4.08 -10.95 16.66
C ILE A 238 4.66 -11.99 17.61
N LYS A 239 3.92 -12.33 18.67
CA LYS A 239 4.36 -13.33 19.65
C LYS A 239 4.26 -14.77 19.13
N ILE A 240 3.33 -15.06 18.22
CA ILE A 240 3.06 -16.40 17.71
C ILE A 240 2.86 -16.36 16.20
N LEU A 241 3.96 -16.29 15.47
CA LEU A 241 3.99 -16.18 14.01
C LEU A 241 3.29 -17.35 13.29
N ILE A 242 3.31 -18.57 13.88
CA ILE A 242 2.75 -19.78 13.26
C ILE A 242 1.22 -19.70 13.03
N ARG A 243 0.52 -18.79 13.71
CA ARG A 243 -0.93 -18.55 13.49
C ARG A 243 -1.23 -17.93 12.15
N TYR A 244 -0.27 -17.19 11.57
CA TYR A 244 -0.43 -16.41 10.33
C TYR A 244 0.23 -17.08 9.13
N ILE A 245 1.06 -18.10 9.37
CA ILE A 245 1.69 -18.87 8.31
C ILE A 245 0.72 -19.96 7.86
N THR A 246 -0.30 -19.59 7.09
CA THR A 246 -1.03 -20.54 6.24
C THR A 246 -0.18 -20.93 5.01
N LEU A 247 1.13 -21.13 5.23
CA LEU A 247 2.11 -21.52 4.22
C LEU A 247 1.76 -22.85 3.51
N ARG A 248 0.97 -23.71 4.16
CA ARG A 248 0.51 -24.96 3.53
C ARG A 248 -0.33 -24.72 2.27
N ALA A 249 -1.14 -23.68 2.23
CA ALA A 249 -1.96 -23.39 1.04
C ALA A 249 -1.18 -22.70 -0.08
N LEU A 250 -0.17 -21.87 0.26
CA LEU A 250 0.63 -21.11 -0.70
C LEU A 250 1.78 -21.95 -1.30
N LEU A 251 2.43 -22.83 -0.51
CA LEU A 251 3.53 -23.66 -1.00
C LEU A 251 3.07 -24.96 -1.66
N CYS A 252 1.96 -25.57 -1.22
CA CYS A 252 1.48 -26.83 -1.82
C CYS A 252 0.75 -26.66 -3.15
N ARG A 253 0.30 -25.46 -3.52
CA ARG A 253 -0.32 -25.20 -4.84
C ARG A 253 0.69 -24.92 -5.95
N SER A 254 1.91 -24.53 -5.61
CA SER A 254 2.99 -24.30 -6.59
C SER A 254 3.82 -25.56 -6.91
N LEU A 255 3.53 -26.71 -6.26
CA LEU A 255 4.23 -27.98 -6.45
C LEU A 255 3.37 -29.09 -7.06
N ARG A 256 2.24 -28.74 -7.68
CA ARG A 256 1.41 -29.68 -8.45
C ARG A 256 1.29 -29.24 -9.89
#